data_f64959e922cad56eb6c5371c3f0b3361
#
_entry.id   f64959e922cad56eb6c5371c3f0b3361
#
_cell.length_a   1.000
_cell.length_b   1.000
_cell.length_c   1.000
_cell.angle_alpha   90.00
_cell.angle_beta   90.00
_cell.angle_gamma   90.00
#
_symmetry.space_group_name_H-M   'P 1'
#
loop_
_entity.id
_entity.type
_entity.pdbx_description
1 polymer ?
#
loop_
_entity_poly.entity_id
_entity_poly.type
_entity_poly.pdbx_seq_one_letter_code
_entity_poly.pdbx_strand_id
1 'polypeptide(L)'
;MKKLLNTLYVMSENGYLGLDGETIVIYDGEKEVGKVPLHNLEGIVSFGYRGTSPALMGACADRNISLCYLTPQGKFLARVTGKTLSLIHI
;
A
#
# COMPACT_ATOMS: atom_id res chain seq x y z
N MET A 1 11.93 2.66 -2.07
CA MET A 1 10.86 2.11 -2.89
C MET A 1 11.41 1.05 -3.83
N LYS A 2 10.70 -0.03 -3.99
CA LYS A 2 11.11 -1.11 -4.90
C LYS A 2 9.88 -1.85 -5.42
N LYS A 3 9.88 -2.14 -6.71
CA LYS A 3 8.81 -2.92 -7.31
C LYS A 3 9.41 -4.19 -7.91
N LEU A 4 8.97 -5.35 -7.40
CA LEU A 4 9.35 -6.66 -7.90
C LEU A 4 8.10 -7.36 -8.41
N LEU A 5 8.14 -7.78 -9.68
CA LEU A 5 6.97 -8.35 -10.33
C LEU A 5 5.83 -7.33 -10.23
N ASN A 6 4.72 -7.68 -9.61
CA ASN A 6 3.57 -6.80 -9.45
C ASN A 6 3.36 -6.35 -8.01
N THR A 7 4.42 -6.36 -7.20
CA THR A 7 4.37 -5.96 -5.81
C THR A 7 5.29 -4.77 -5.57
N LEU A 8 4.73 -3.75 -4.92
CA LEU A 8 5.48 -2.55 -4.54
C LEU A 8 5.93 -2.71 -3.10
N TYR A 9 7.24 -2.59 -2.86
CA TYR A 9 7.82 -2.64 -1.52
C TYR A 9 8.29 -1.24 -1.13
N VAL A 10 7.77 -0.72 -0.03
CA VAL A 10 8.15 0.59 0.49
C VAL A 10 8.89 0.36 1.80
N MET A 11 10.20 0.52 1.77
CA MET A 11 11.09 0.11 2.87
C MET A 11 11.54 1.24 3.78
N SER A 12 11.19 2.47 3.47
CA SER A 12 11.56 3.61 4.29
C SER A 12 10.74 3.64 5.57
N GLU A 13 11.39 3.87 6.72
CA GLU A 13 10.69 3.99 7.99
C GLU A 13 9.73 5.17 8.01
N ASN A 14 10.01 6.21 7.22
CA ASN A 14 9.18 7.40 7.12
C ASN A 14 8.29 7.36 5.87
N GLY A 15 8.17 6.21 5.26
CA GLY A 15 7.37 6.05 4.06
C GLY A 15 5.88 6.20 4.33
N TYR A 16 5.23 6.99 3.50
CA TYR A 16 3.79 7.17 3.55
C TYR A 16 3.26 7.12 2.12
N LEU A 17 2.14 6.46 1.94
CA LEU A 17 1.54 6.30 0.62
C LEU A 17 0.23 7.05 0.54
N GLY A 18 0.10 7.87 -0.48
CA GLY A 18 -1.13 8.57 -0.79
C GLY A 18 -1.65 8.18 -2.16
N LEU A 19 -2.79 8.72 -2.51
CA LEU A 19 -3.44 8.44 -3.79
C LEU A 19 -3.74 9.74 -4.52
N ASP A 20 -3.37 9.80 -5.79
CA ASP A 20 -3.72 10.90 -6.67
C ASP A 20 -4.33 10.29 -7.93
N GLY A 21 -5.67 10.34 -8.03
CA GLY A 21 -6.37 9.66 -9.10
C GLY A 21 -6.18 8.16 -9.01
N GLU A 22 -5.51 7.58 -9.98
CA GLU A 22 -5.20 6.15 -9.98
C GLU A 22 -3.71 5.89 -9.80
N THR A 23 -3.00 6.85 -9.22
CA THR A 23 -1.56 6.78 -9.02
C THR A 23 -1.23 6.85 -7.55
N ILE A 24 -0.39 5.93 -7.09
CA ILE A 24 0.14 5.96 -5.74
C ILE A 24 1.25 7.01 -5.70
N VAL A 25 1.19 7.90 -4.72
CA VAL A 25 2.24 8.87 -4.48
C VAL A 25 3.01 8.43 -3.24
N ILE A 26 4.30 8.31 -3.37
CA ILE A 26 5.16 7.79 -2.31
C ILE A 26 5.93 8.94 -1.69
N TYR A 27 5.81 9.06 -0.36
CA TYR A 27 6.49 10.10 0.41
C TYR A 27 7.50 9.47 1.34
N ASP A 28 8.62 10.16 1.53
CA ASP A 28 9.59 9.85 2.57
C ASP A 28 9.63 11.08 3.48
N GLY A 29 8.99 10.99 4.64
CA GLY A 29 8.71 12.15 5.44
C GLY A 29 7.71 13.05 4.72
N GLU A 30 8.08 14.28 4.47
CA GLU A 30 7.23 15.23 3.74
C GLU A 30 7.60 15.34 2.27
N LYS A 31 8.62 14.61 1.84
CA LYS A 31 9.14 14.72 0.49
C LYS A 31 8.55 13.62 -0.39
N GLU A 32 8.00 14.02 -1.53
CA GLU A 32 7.56 13.06 -2.53
C GLU A 32 8.77 12.45 -3.21
N VAL A 33 8.88 11.12 -3.20
CA VAL A 33 10.03 10.42 -3.76
C VAL A 33 9.67 9.54 -4.95
N GLY A 34 8.39 9.36 -5.25
CA GLY A 34 8.04 8.60 -6.43
C GLY A 34 6.53 8.48 -6.62
N LYS A 35 6.16 7.98 -7.78
CA LYS A 35 4.77 7.69 -8.13
C LYS A 35 4.71 6.36 -8.84
N VAL A 36 3.69 5.57 -8.54
CA VAL A 36 3.48 4.27 -9.16
C VAL A 36 1.99 4.15 -9.49
N PRO A 37 1.64 3.83 -10.76
CA PRO A 37 0.24 3.60 -11.08
C PRO A 37 -0.31 2.39 -10.33
N LEU A 38 -1.56 2.46 -9.92
CA LEU A 38 -2.25 1.29 -9.36
C LEU A 38 -2.39 0.18 -10.38
N HIS A 39 -2.39 0.56 -11.64
CA HIS A 39 -2.56 -0.33 -12.76
C HIS A 39 -1.55 -1.48 -12.72
N ASN A 40 -2.03 -2.70 -12.80
CA ASN A 40 -1.21 -3.92 -12.78
C ASN A 40 -0.55 -4.26 -11.45
N LEU A 41 -0.84 -3.53 -10.37
CA LEU A 41 -0.33 -3.94 -9.06
C LEU A 41 -1.21 -5.03 -8.48
N GLU A 42 -0.57 -6.00 -7.84
CA GLU A 42 -1.24 -7.07 -7.11
C GLU A 42 -1.05 -6.92 -5.61
N GLY A 43 0.01 -6.26 -5.19
CA GLY A 43 0.28 -6.12 -3.78
C GLY A 43 1.16 -4.92 -3.46
N ILE A 44 1.04 -4.45 -2.23
CA ILE A 44 1.87 -3.39 -1.67
C ILE A 44 2.30 -3.85 -0.30
N VAL A 45 3.58 -3.75 0.00
CA VAL A 45 4.13 -4.06 1.31
C VAL A 45 4.83 -2.81 1.82
N SER A 46 4.33 -2.28 2.95
CA SER A 46 4.87 -1.06 3.53
C SER A 46 5.55 -1.38 4.86
N PHE A 47 6.83 -1.06 4.96
CA PHE A 47 7.63 -1.26 6.16
C PHE A 47 7.72 0.07 6.89
N GLY A 48 7.14 0.16 8.07
CA GLY A 48 7.17 1.40 8.84
C GLY A 48 5.85 1.59 9.55
N TYR A 49 5.69 2.76 10.19
CA TYR A 49 4.54 3.01 11.03
C TYR A 49 3.59 4.08 10.51
N ARG A 50 3.93 4.76 9.41
CA ARG A 50 3.09 5.85 8.91
C ARG A 50 1.92 5.37 8.08
N GLY A 51 2.09 4.26 7.38
CA GLY A 51 0.98 3.64 6.66
C GLY A 51 0.60 4.34 5.36
N THR A 52 -0.70 4.38 5.09
CA THR A 52 -1.23 4.91 3.84
C THR A 52 -2.46 5.77 4.12
N SER A 53 -2.85 6.56 3.12
CA SER A 53 -4.08 7.33 3.22
C SER A 53 -5.31 6.42 3.16
N PRO A 54 -6.43 6.81 3.79
CA PRO A 54 -7.67 6.04 3.65
C PRO A 54 -8.15 5.91 2.21
N ALA A 55 -7.90 6.92 1.38
CA ALA A 55 -8.27 6.86 -0.04
C ALA A 55 -7.54 5.73 -0.75
N LEU A 56 -6.24 5.55 -0.46
CA LEU A 56 -5.48 4.47 -1.06
C LEU A 56 -5.94 3.11 -0.54
N MET A 57 -6.24 3.01 0.75
CA MET A 57 -6.78 1.76 1.31
C MET A 57 -8.06 1.34 0.58
N GLY A 58 -8.96 2.29 0.36
CA GLY A 58 -10.21 2.02 -0.35
C GLY A 58 -9.98 1.60 -1.79
N ALA A 59 -9.08 2.27 -2.48
CA ALA A 59 -8.77 1.93 -3.87
C ALA A 59 -8.17 0.53 -3.98
N CYS A 60 -7.29 0.17 -3.05
CA CYS A 60 -6.70 -1.16 -3.02
C CYS A 60 -7.76 -2.23 -2.75
N ALA A 61 -8.66 -1.98 -1.79
CA ALA A 61 -9.73 -2.91 -1.48
C ALA A 61 -10.66 -3.12 -2.68
N ASP A 62 -10.99 -2.05 -3.39
CA ASP A 62 -11.86 -2.12 -4.56
C ASP A 62 -11.24 -2.91 -5.70
N ARG A 63 -9.92 -2.90 -5.81
CA ARG A 63 -9.20 -3.54 -6.90
C ARG A 63 -8.59 -4.87 -6.51
N ASN A 64 -8.84 -5.34 -5.29
CA ASN A 64 -8.26 -6.57 -4.75
C ASN A 64 -6.72 -6.54 -4.75
N ILE A 65 -6.16 -5.36 -4.51
CA ILE A 65 -4.73 -5.21 -4.30
C ILE A 65 -4.46 -5.46 -2.82
N SER A 66 -3.58 -6.41 -2.52
CA SER A 66 -3.20 -6.73 -1.16
C SER A 66 -2.33 -5.61 -0.60
N LEU A 67 -2.73 -5.04 0.53
CA LEU A 67 -1.97 -3.99 1.20
C LEU A 67 -1.56 -4.49 2.57
N CYS A 68 -0.28 -4.67 2.77
CA CYS A 68 0.28 -5.28 3.97
C CYS A 68 1.22 -4.32 4.67
N TYR A 69 1.08 -4.21 5.98
CA TYR A 69 1.92 -3.34 6.82
C TYR A 69 2.82 -4.20 7.69
N LEU A 70 4.10 -3.88 7.67
CA LEU A 70 5.11 -4.52 8.51
C LEU A 70 5.89 -3.46 9.27
N THR A 71 6.44 -3.83 10.42
CA THR A 71 7.40 -2.96 11.10
C THR A 71 8.66 -2.82 10.25
N PRO A 72 9.52 -1.83 10.52
CA PRO A 72 10.78 -1.72 9.79
C PRO A 72 11.63 -2.98 9.88
N GLN A 73 11.46 -3.79 10.94
CA GLN A 73 12.18 -5.05 11.11
C GLN A 73 11.49 -6.23 10.43
N GLY A 74 10.34 -6.01 9.81
CA GLY A 74 9.64 -7.06 9.07
C GLY A 74 8.55 -7.79 9.84
N LYS A 75 8.20 -7.33 11.03
CA LYS A 75 7.13 -7.96 11.79
C LYS A 75 5.77 -7.52 11.26
N PHE A 76 4.88 -8.46 11.06
CA PHE A 76 3.53 -8.19 10.53
C PHE A 76 2.71 -7.32 11.49
N LEU A 77 2.06 -6.32 10.95
CA LEU A 77 1.15 -5.44 11.70
C LEU A 77 -0.29 -5.63 11.27
N ALA A 78 -0.59 -5.49 9.97
CA ALA A 78 -1.96 -5.53 9.49
C ALA A 78 -2.00 -5.76 7.99
N ARG A 79 -3.16 -6.19 7.52
CA ARG A 79 -3.41 -6.34 6.08
C ARG A 79 -4.79 -5.79 5.76
N VAL A 80 -4.88 -5.06 4.64
CA VAL A 80 -6.15 -4.61 4.10
C VAL A 80 -6.56 -5.60 3.01
N THR A 81 -7.78 -6.13 3.11
CA THR A 81 -8.31 -7.11 2.16
C THR A 81 -9.44 -6.52 1.35
N GLY A 82 -9.72 -7.15 0.20
CA GLY A 82 -10.75 -6.68 -0.70
C GLY A 82 -12.17 -6.99 -0.22
N LYS A 83 -13.12 -6.39 -0.90
CA LYS A 83 -14.53 -6.47 -0.55
C LYS A 83 -15.12 -7.87 -0.67
N THR A 84 -14.55 -8.70 -1.53
CA THR A 84 -15.08 -10.05 -1.74
C THR A 84 -15.12 -10.85 -0.45
N LEU A 85 -14.18 -10.64 0.45
CA LEU A 85 -14.18 -11.37 1.70
C LEU A 85 -15.34 -11.02 2.60
N SER A 86 -15.73 -9.75 2.62
CA SER A 86 -16.85 -9.34 3.45
C SER A 86 -18.17 -9.90 2.94
N LEU A 87 -18.28 -10.12 1.66
CA LEU A 87 -19.49 -10.73 1.09
C LEU A 87 -19.62 -12.20 1.48
N ILE A 88 -18.51 -12.88 1.61
CA ILE A 88 -18.51 -14.29 1.96
C ILE A 88 -19.00 -14.52 3.38
N HIS A 89 -18.81 -13.54 4.22
CA HIS A 89 -19.14 -13.68 5.64
C HIS A 89 -20.56 -13.32 6.00
N ILE A 90 -21.32 -12.92 5.05
CA ILE A 90 -22.72 -12.57 5.26
C ILE A 90 -23.66 -13.78 5.09
#